data_3e45091ee3da4a493760b57236f76823
#
_entry.id   3e45091ee3da4a493760b57236f76823
#
_cell.length_a   1.000
_cell.length_b   1.000
_cell.length_c   1.000
_cell.angle_alpha   90.00
_cell.angle_beta   90.00
_cell.angle_gamma   90.00
#
_symmetry.space_group_name_H-M   'P 1'
#
loop_
_entity.id
_entity.type
_entity.pdbx_description
1 polymer ?
#
loop_
_entity_poly.entity_id
_entity_poly.type
_entity_poly.pdbx_seq_one_letter_code
_entity_poly.pdbx_strand_id
1 'polypeptide(L)'
;MRKIFLIINLLTIIFIPSVTFGNVIDKLNEVGKFTKLNETLVKSGLNENLKSNGPFTVFAPLDDAFAAISAKTYYGLLSEDNKDKLIKILGRHVFLKKITSSEINGEIKLKAINGEEITIKKVNGIVYINEAEVVTA
;
A
#
# COMPACT_ATOMS: atom_id res chain seq x y z
N MET A 1 -8.87 -0.27 15.98
CA MET A 1 -9.16 -0.71 14.61
C MET A 1 -8.92 0.39 13.58
N ARG A 2 -9.51 1.55 13.73
CA ARG A 2 -9.28 2.71 12.85
C ARG A 2 -7.81 3.10 12.76
N LYS A 3 -7.09 3.02 13.87
CA LYS A 3 -5.67 3.42 13.94
C LYS A 3 -4.76 2.61 13.02
N ILE A 4 -5.14 1.38 12.68
CA ILE A 4 -4.38 0.55 11.75
C ILE A 4 -4.32 1.18 10.37
N PHE A 5 -5.36 1.90 9.98
CA PHE A 5 -5.43 2.58 8.69
C PHE A 5 -4.89 4.01 8.73
N LEU A 6 -4.79 4.59 9.93
CA LEU A 6 -4.32 5.97 10.11
C LEU A 6 -2.80 6.07 10.12
N ILE A 7 -2.11 4.97 10.41
CA ILE A 7 -0.66 4.93 10.47
C ILE A 7 -0.13 4.37 9.15
N ILE A 8 -0.70 4.76 8.06
CA ILE A 8 -0.14 4.44 6.76
C ILE A 8 0.79 5.56 6.42
N ASN A 9 2.03 5.37 6.77
CA ASN A 9 3.10 6.18 6.23
C ASN A 9 3.43 5.65 4.86
N LEU A 10 3.29 6.50 3.94
CA LEU A 10 3.23 6.09 2.59
C LEU A 10 4.39 6.55 1.79
N LEU A 11 5.03 5.62 1.21
CA LEU A 11 5.75 5.87 0.01
C LEU A 11 4.80 5.55 -1.15
N THR A 12 4.38 6.56 -1.87
CA THR A 12 3.78 6.33 -3.17
C THR A 12 4.90 5.88 -4.08
N ILE A 13 4.95 4.60 -4.34
CA ILE A 13 5.92 4.08 -5.29
C ILE A 13 5.34 4.31 -6.65
N ILE A 14 5.84 5.35 -7.27
CA ILE A 14 5.47 5.68 -8.61
C ILE A 14 6.32 4.84 -9.53
N PHE A 15 5.69 3.93 -10.19
CA PHE A 15 6.35 3.24 -11.27
C PHE A 15 6.47 4.17 -12.47
N ILE A 16 7.69 4.35 -12.97
CA ILE A 16 7.95 5.11 -14.20
C ILE A 16 8.06 4.10 -15.34
N PRO A 17 7.07 4.00 -16.20
CA PRO A 17 7.01 2.93 -17.20
C PRO A 17 8.09 3.00 -18.27
N SER A 18 8.72 4.15 -18.46
CA SER A 18 9.77 4.32 -19.46
C SER A 18 11.16 3.85 -19.02
N VAL A 19 11.33 3.51 -17.74
CA VAL A 19 12.62 3.07 -17.19
C VAL A 19 12.35 1.85 -16.35
N THR A 20 12.49 0.69 -16.96
CA THR A 20 12.22 -0.60 -16.34
C THR A 20 13.39 -1.08 -15.50
N PHE A 21 13.70 -0.37 -14.44
CA PHE A 21 14.66 -0.84 -13.45
C PHE A 21 13.91 -1.22 -12.19
N GLY A 22 13.53 -2.48 -12.10
CA GLY A 22 12.81 -3.02 -10.98
C GLY A 22 11.30 -2.75 -11.04
N ASN A 23 10.59 -3.42 -10.20
CA ASN A 23 9.15 -3.31 -10.02
C ASN A 23 8.85 -2.72 -8.65
N VAL A 24 7.58 -2.61 -8.32
CA VAL A 24 7.14 -2.05 -7.03
C VAL A 24 7.71 -2.84 -5.84
N ILE A 25 7.86 -4.14 -5.98
CA ILE A 25 8.43 -4.99 -4.91
C ILE A 25 9.91 -4.67 -4.69
N ASP A 26 10.66 -4.49 -5.77
CA ASP A 26 12.07 -4.11 -5.68
C ASP A 26 12.23 -2.78 -4.97
N LYS A 27 11.35 -1.83 -5.26
CA LYS A 27 11.35 -0.52 -4.58
C LYS A 27 11.05 -0.64 -3.09
N LEU A 28 10.09 -1.45 -2.71
CA LEU A 28 9.79 -1.69 -1.29
C LEU A 28 11.00 -2.29 -0.56
N ASN A 29 11.68 -3.21 -1.19
CA ASN A 29 12.89 -3.83 -0.64
C ASN A 29 14.05 -2.82 -0.51
N GLU A 30 14.23 -1.99 -1.51
CA GLU A 30 15.30 -0.98 -1.56
C GLU A 30 15.18 0.03 -0.42
N VAL A 31 13.97 0.47 -0.10
CA VAL A 31 13.72 1.42 0.99
C VAL A 31 14.01 0.81 2.36
N GLY A 32 13.77 -0.50 2.53
CA GLY A 32 14.10 -1.22 3.76
C GLY A 32 13.22 -0.94 4.97
N LYS A 33 12.10 -0.25 4.80
CA LYS A 33 11.15 0.10 5.88
C LYS A 33 9.82 -0.62 5.76
N PHE A 34 9.73 -1.59 4.87
CA PHE A 34 8.50 -2.30 4.53
C PHE A 34 8.63 -3.82 4.70
N THR A 35 9.40 -4.25 5.69
CA THR A 35 9.65 -5.67 5.93
C THR A 35 8.36 -6.44 6.21
N LYS A 36 7.51 -5.89 7.06
CA LYS A 36 6.22 -6.51 7.41
C LYS A 36 5.25 -6.53 6.23
N LEU A 37 5.22 -5.46 5.46
CA LEU A 37 4.41 -5.43 4.25
C LEU A 37 4.88 -6.49 3.25
N ASN A 38 6.19 -6.61 3.02
CA ASN A 38 6.73 -7.62 2.12
C ASN A 38 6.39 -9.03 2.58
N GLU A 39 6.49 -9.31 3.88
CA GLU A 39 6.10 -10.61 4.43
C GLU A 39 4.62 -10.92 4.15
N THR A 40 3.73 -9.95 4.37
CA THR A 40 2.30 -10.12 4.10
C THR A 40 2.00 -10.27 2.60
N LEU A 41 2.71 -9.54 1.75
CA LEU A 41 2.56 -9.66 0.30
C LEU A 41 2.98 -11.05 -0.20
N VAL A 42 4.07 -11.59 0.32
CA VAL A 42 4.52 -12.95 -0.01
C VAL A 42 3.49 -13.99 0.46
N LYS A 43 3.03 -13.88 1.71
CA LYS A 43 2.05 -14.81 2.28
C LYS A 43 0.72 -14.80 1.52
N SER A 44 0.30 -13.66 1.03
CA SER A 44 -0.93 -13.52 0.25
C SER A 44 -0.77 -13.95 -1.21
N GLY A 45 0.45 -14.03 -1.71
CA GLY A 45 0.73 -14.27 -3.12
C GLY A 45 0.63 -13.04 -4.01
N LEU A 46 0.28 -11.89 -3.47
CA LEU A 46 0.16 -10.64 -4.23
C LEU A 46 1.50 -10.11 -4.75
N ASN A 47 2.60 -10.50 -4.12
CA ASN A 47 3.92 -10.10 -4.57
C ASN A 47 4.19 -10.49 -6.03
N GLU A 48 3.74 -11.65 -6.46
CA GLU A 48 3.93 -12.09 -7.84
C GLU A 48 3.12 -11.22 -8.82
N ASN A 49 1.90 -10.85 -8.45
CA ASN A 49 1.09 -9.96 -9.27
C ASN A 49 1.73 -8.57 -9.38
N LEU A 50 2.31 -8.07 -8.30
CA LEU A 50 2.95 -6.75 -8.28
C LEU A 50 4.30 -6.71 -8.99
N LYS A 51 4.92 -7.83 -9.25
CA LYS A 51 6.15 -7.93 -10.06
C LYS A 51 5.88 -7.77 -11.56
N SER A 52 4.68 -8.07 -11.98
CA SER A 52 4.29 -8.08 -13.38
C SER A 52 3.22 -7.07 -13.71
N ASN A 53 2.50 -6.97 -14.59
CA ASN A 53 1.21 -6.32 -14.88
C ASN A 53 1.01 -4.86 -14.41
N GLY A 54 2.10 -4.08 -14.22
CA GLY A 54 1.95 -2.65 -13.90
C GLY A 54 1.19 -1.86 -14.98
N PRO A 55 0.94 -0.57 -14.77
CA PRO A 55 1.46 0.22 -13.65
C PRO A 55 0.68 0.01 -12.35
N PHE A 56 1.41 0.11 -11.23
CA PHE A 56 0.78 0.06 -9.91
C PHE A 56 1.17 1.28 -9.08
N THR A 57 0.26 1.71 -8.23
CA THR A 57 0.55 2.58 -7.11
C THR A 57 0.22 1.83 -5.84
N VAL A 58 1.20 1.73 -4.95
CA VAL A 58 1.05 1.07 -3.66
C VAL A 58 1.18 2.11 -2.57
N PHE A 59 0.13 2.23 -1.77
CA PHE A 59 0.17 3.03 -0.56
C PHE A 59 0.64 2.11 0.57
N ALA A 60 1.94 2.12 0.79
CA ALA A 60 2.62 1.12 1.59
C ALA A 60 2.67 1.49 3.06
N PRO A 61 2.09 0.67 3.97
CA PRO A 61 2.27 0.86 5.40
C PRO A 61 3.71 0.53 5.81
N LEU A 62 4.33 1.44 6.55
CA LEU A 62 5.65 1.23 7.14
C LEU A 62 5.61 0.14 8.22
N ASP A 63 6.76 -0.41 8.55
CA ASP A 63 6.88 -1.36 9.66
C ASP A 63 6.31 -0.79 10.96
N ASP A 64 6.49 0.50 11.21
CA ASP A 64 5.93 1.19 12.37
C ASP A 64 4.40 1.13 12.42
N ALA A 65 3.73 1.11 11.26
CA ALA A 65 2.29 0.96 11.21
C ALA A 65 1.83 -0.42 11.70
N PHE A 66 2.60 -1.45 11.43
CA PHE A 66 2.34 -2.80 11.93
C PHE A 66 2.57 -2.94 13.42
N ALA A 67 3.41 -2.09 14.02
CA ALA A 67 3.62 -2.08 15.47
C ALA A 67 2.36 -1.68 16.24
N ALA A 68 1.38 -1.06 15.60
CA ALA A 68 0.10 -0.71 16.21
C ALA A 68 -0.84 -1.90 16.41
N ILE A 69 -0.58 -3.03 15.77
CA ILE A 69 -1.37 -4.25 15.95
C ILE A 69 -0.63 -5.24 16.86
N SER A 70 -1.42 -6.06 17.58
CA SER A 70 -0.81 -7.08 18.42
C SER A 70 -0.12 -8.17 17.58
N ALA A 71 0.91 -8.79 18.15
CA ALA A 71 1.57 -9.92 17.51
C ALA A 71 0.58 -11.04 17.17
N LYS A 72 -0.35 -11.32 18.07
CA LYS A 72 -1.42 -12.32 17.84
C LYS A 72 -2.24 -11.99 16.59
N THR A 73 -2.65 -10.73 16.43
CA THR A 73 -3.41 -10.29 15.26
C THR A 73 -2.58 -10.40 14.00
N TYR A 74 -1.35 -9.95 14.04
CA TYR A 74 -0.44 -10.00 12.91
C TYR A 74 -0.22 -11.44 12.41
N TYR A 75 0.19 -12.34 13.30
CA TYR A 75 0.43 -13.73 12.93
C TYR A 75 -0.87 -14.46 12.55
N GLY A 76 -1.98 -14.06 13.14
CA GLY A 76 -3.30 -14.57 12.73
C GLY A 76 -3.62 -14.25 11.28
N LEU A 77 -3.27 -13.04 10.82
CA LEU A 77 -3.46 -12.65 9.41
C LEU A 77 -2.58 -13.45 8.45
N LEU A 78 -1.43 -13.93 8.92
CA LEU A 78 -0.51 -14.72 8.09
C LEU A 78 -0.90 -16.19 7.98
N SER A 79 -1.90 -16.64 8.72
CA SER A 79 -2.37 -18.03 8.65
C SER A 79 -3.09 -18.32 7.33
N GLU A 80 -3.00 -19.56 6.86
CA GLU A 80 -3.67 -19.97 5.61
C GLU A 80 -5.18 -19.72 5.64
N ASP A 81 -5.81 -19.94 6.80
CA ASP A 81 -7.25 -19.73 6.96
C ASP A 81 -7.68 -18.27 6.74
N ASN A 82 -6.77 -17.34 6.89
CA ASN A 82 -7.03 -15.90 6.74
C ASN A 82 -6.45 -15.32 5.45
N LYS A 83 -5.99 -16.16 4.54
CA LYS A 83 -5.35 -15.70 3.30
C LYS A 83 -6.24 -14.76 2.48
N ASP A 84 -7.51 -15.12 2.30
CA ASP A 84 -8.45 -14.28 1.55
C ASP A 84 -8.68 -12.93 2.23
N LYS A 85 -8.74 -12.93 3.55
CA LYS A 85 -8.85 -11.70 4.34
C LYS A 85 -7.61 -10.83 4.19
N LEU A 86 -6.43 -11.46 4.21
CA LEU A 86 -5.17 -10.75 3.99
C LEU A 86 -5.09 -10.12 2.60
N ILE A 87 -5.47 -10.87 1.56
CA ILE A 87 -5.54 -10.37 0.18
C ILE A 87 -6.45 -9.14 0.09
N LYS A 88 -7.60 -9.20 0.74
CA LYS A 88 -8.55 -8.09 0.74
C LYS A 88 -7.99 -6.86 1.44
N ILE A 89 -7.35 -7.04 2.58
CA ILE A 89 -6.71 -5.95 3.34
C ILE A 89 -5.60 -5.31 2.51
N LEU A 90 -4.72 -6.10 1.93
CA LEU A 90 -3.61 -5.59 1.12
C LEU A 90 -4.10 -4.93 -0.17
N GLY A 91 -5.14 -5.48 -0.77
CA GLY A 91 -5.73 -4.94 -1.99
C GLY A 91 -6.28 -3.53 -1.84
N ARG A 92 -6.64 -3.10 -0.64
CA ARG A 92 -7.04 -1.71 -0.36
C ARG A 92 -5.91 -0.71 -0.55
N HIS A 93 -4.68 -1.17 -0.51
CA HIS A 93 -3.48 -0.35 -0.59
C HIS A 93 -2.90 -0.27 -2.00
N VAL A 94 -3.48 -0.97 -2.95
CA VAL A 94 -2.95 -1.12 -4.30
C VAL A 94 -3.95 -0.60 -5.33
N PHE A 95 -3.44 0.22 -6.24
CA PHE A 95 -4.22 0.75 -7.36
C PHE A 95 -3.54 0.35 -8.67
N LEU A 96 -4.33 -0.13 -9.63
CA LEU A 96 -3.85 -0.46 -10.97
C LEU A 96 -3.80 0.80 -11.83
N LYS A 97 -3.04 1.77 -11.38
CA LYS A 97 -2.90 3.07 -12.02
C LYS A 97 -1.67 3.77 -11.50
N LYS A 98 -1.00 4.52 -12.34
CA LYS A 98 0.04 5.45 -11.93
C LYS A 98 -0.61 6.70 -11.33
N ILE A 99 -0.35 6.96 -10.05
CA ILE A 99 -0.85 8.13 -9.33
C ILE A 99 0.36 8.86 -8.76
N THR A 100 0.54 10.11 -9.14
CA THR A 100 1.58 10.96 -8.58
C THR A 100 0.96 11.99 -7.65
N SER A 101 1.70 12.44 -6.65
CA SER A 101 1.21 13.47 -5.73
C SER A 101 0.90 14.79 -6.44
N SER A 102 1.60 15.07 -7.54
CA SER A 102 1.36 16.27 -8.36
C SER A 102 0.05 16.22 -9.13
N GLU A 103 -0.46 15.04 -9.41
CA GLU A 103 -1.73 14.85 -10.13
C GLU A 103 -2.95 15.01 -9.22
N ILE A 104 -2.74 14.97 -7.89
CA ILE A 104 -3.82 15.08 -6.93
C ILE A 104 -4.10 16.55 -6.66
N ASN A 105 -5.22 17.04 -7.15
CA ASN A 105 -5.72 18.39 -6.93
C ASN A 105 -7.07 18.28 -6.20
N GLY A 106 -7.09 18.67 -4.93
CA GLY A 106 -8.29 18.54 -4.12
C GLY A 106 -8.56 17.09 -3.74
N GLU A 107 -9.73 16.60 -4.06
CA GLU A 107 -10.17 15.24 -3.71
C GLU A 107 -10.48 14.43 -4.95
N ILE A 108 -10.00 13.20 -4.98
CA ILE A 108 -10.33 12.20 -5.98
C ILE A 108 -10.76 10.90 -5.30
N LYS A 109 -11.59 10.14 -5.99
CA LYS A 109 -11.99 8.81 -5.54
C LYS A 109 -11.55 7.79 -6.56
N LEU A 110 -10.84 6.78 -6.10
CA LEU A 110 -10.31 5.72 -6.96
C LEU A 110 -10.64 4.37 -6.35
N LYS A 111 -10.85 3.41 -7.23
CA LYS A 111 -11.12 2.04 -6.83
C LYS A 111 -9.81 1.28 -6.68
N ALA A 112 -9.58 0.73 -5.49
CA ALA A 112 -8.45 -0.15 -5.23
C ALA A 112 -8.65 -1.52 -5.90
N ILE A 113 -7.62 -2.34 -5.95
CA ILE A 113 -7.73 -3.66 -6.60
C ILE A 113 -8.68 -4.60 -5.89
N ASN A 114 -8.98 -4.37 -4.62
CA ASN A 114 -9.99 -5.16 -3.89
C ASN A 114 -11.44 -4.72 -4.19
N GLY A 115 -11.63 -3.69 -5.04
CA GLY A 115 -12.94 -3.16 -5.39
C GLY A 115 -13.45 -2.04 -4.49
N GLU A 116 -12.79 -1.73 -3.39
CA GLU A 116 -13.19 -0.62 -2.52
C GLU A 116 -12.84 0.74 -3.13
N GLU A 117 -13.77 1.67 -3.01
CA GLU A 117 -13.52 3.06 -3.39
C GLU A 117 -12.78 3.77 -2.27
N ILE A 118 -11.64 4.34 -2.59
CA ILE A 118 -10.77 5.03 -1.64
C ILE A 118 -10.71 6.51 -2.00
N THR A 119 -10.89 7.35 -1.02
CA THR A 119 -10.76 8.80 -1.18
C THR A 119 -9.32 9.22 -0.98
N ILE A 120 -8.78 9.91 -1.97
CA ILE A 120 -7.44 10.48 -1.94
C ILE A 120 -7.60 11.99 -2.03
N LYS A 121 -7.07 12.72 -1.08
CA LYS A 121 -7.16 14.18 -1.07
C LYS A 121 -5.82 14.82 -0.76
N LYS A 122 -5.66 16.03 -1.23
CA LYS A 122 -4.48 16.84 -0.96
C LYS A 122 -4.91 18.15 -0.32
N VAL A 123 -4.39 18.41 0.86
CA VAL A 123 -4.68 19.62 1.64
C VAL A 123 -3.36 20.21 2.10
N ASN A 124 -3.11 21.46 1.76
CA ASN A 124 -1.88 22.17 2.12
C ASN A 124 -0.59 21.41 1.73
N GLY A 125 -0.61 20.75 0.58
CA GLY A 125 0.52 19.95 0.10
C GLY A 125 0.65 18.56 0.69
N ILE A 126 -0.19 18.20 1.66
CA ILE A 126 -0.17 16.89 2.30
C ILE A 126 -1.25 16.00 1.66
N VAL A 127 -0.86 14.80 1.30
CA VAL A 127 -1.77 13.80 0.73
C VAL A 127 -2.35 12.93 1.84
N TYR A 128 -3.62 12.67 1.75
CA TYR A 128 -4.34 11.77 2.66
C TYR A 128 -5.03 10.67 1.87
N ILE A 129 -4.99 9.47 2.41
CA ILE A 129 -5.73 8.31 1.91
C ILE A 129 -6.81 8.01 2.93
N ASN A 130 -8.07 8.28 2.59
CA ASN A 130 -9.14 8.38 3.57
C ASN A 130 -8.72 9.37 4.67
N GLU A 131 -8.48 8.91 5.89
CA GLU A 131 -8.05 9.75 7.00
C GLU A 131 -6.53 9.62 7.31
N ALA A 132 -5.82 8.76 6.58
CA ALA A 132 -4.41 8.50 6.84
C ALA A 132 -3.52 9.46 6.06
N GLU A 133 -2.58 10.09 6.75
CA GLU A 133 -1.60 10.96 6.13
C GLU A 133 -0.55 10.15 5.37
N VAL A 134 -0.24 10.61 4.16
CA VAL A 134 0.83 10.06 3.34
C VAL A 134 2.12 10.79 3.68
N VAL A 135 3.06 10.04 4.21
CA VAL A 135 4.40 10.56 4.48
C VAL A 135 5.31 10.11 3.36
N THR A 136 5.80 11.07 2.60
CA THR A 136 6.84 10.80 1.60
C THR A 136 8.18 10.74 2.30
N ALA A 137 8.90 9.65 2.12
CA ALA A 137 10.27 9.54 2.59
C ALA A 137 11.24 10.15 1.59
#